data_3d2c959840e0c4b404e7def959b56d6d
#
_entry.id   3d2c959840e0c4b404e7def959b56d6d
#
_cell.length_a   1.000
_cell.length_b   1.000
_cell.length_c   1.000
_cell.angle_alpha   90.00
_cell.angle_beta   90.00
_cell.angle_gamma   90.00
#
_symmetry.space_group_name_H-M   'P 1'
#
loop_
_entity.id
_entity.type
_entity.pdbx_description
1 polymer ?
#
loop_
_entity_poly.entity_id
_entity_poly.type
_entity_poly.pdbx_seq_one_letter_code
_entity_poly.pdbx_strand_id
1 'polypeptide(L)'
;ATDAGDYTVRVTSKTGKWVDGSTDAVTAAWSIGKATQEAPNGLTGVAPSTEGGSDGKITGVDATMEYRVESETIYTACAGIEIENLPAGNYFVRYAEDHNHFASPDAEVTVGKGAPLADCTITFDGNGGSGSMGPVTVKAGANYILPECGFTAPADQEFKAWEISGTEYKVGDSYTVLGDTEIKALWENSVITPTT
;
A
#
# COMPACT_ATOMS: atom_id res chain seq x y z
N ALA A 1 -23.63 -35.35 -17.44
CA ALA A 1 -23.17 -34.32 -16.49
C ALA A 1 -21.66 -34.08 -16.69
N THR A 2 -21.25 -32.83 -16.64
CA THR A 2 -19.86 -32.39 -16.85
C THR A 2 -19.33 -31.62 -15.65
N ASP A 3 -20.22 -31.15 -14.78
CA ASP A 3 -19.89 -30.33 -13.63
C ASP A 3 -19.75 -31.18 -12.36
N ALA A 4 -19.01 -30.71 -11.37
CA ALA A 4 -18.91 -31.31 -10.07
C ALA A 4 -20.31 -31.31 -9.38
N GLY A 5 -20.62 -32.34 -8.67
CA GLY A 5 -21.90 -32.47 -7.98
C GLY A 5 -22.42 -33.91 -7.87
N ASP A 6 -23.54 -34.05 -7.19
CA ASP A 6 -24.22 -35.32 -7.01
C ASP A 6 -25.34 -35.47 -8.06
N TYR A 7 -25.38 -36.63 -8.69
CA TYR A 7 -26.30 -36.92 -9.77
C TYR A 7 -27.06 -38.22 -9.52
N THR A 8 -28.27 -38.27 -10.06
CA THR A 8 -29.08 -39.48 -10.03
C THR A 8 -29.53 -39.80 -11.45
N VAL A 9 -29.22 -41.00 -11.89
CA VAL A 9 -29.76 -41.55 -13.14
C VAL A 9 -30.95 -42.40 -12.79
N ARG A 10 -32.07 -42.10 -13.45
CA ARG A 10 -33.29 -42.91 -13.34
C ARG A 10 -33.53 -43.59 -14.68
N VAL A 11 -33.50 -44.92 -14.66
CA VAL A 11 -33.71 -45.73 -15.84
C VAL A 11 -35.08 -46.40 -15.72
N THR A 12 -35.92 -46.29 -16.76
CA THR A 12 -37.22 -46.91 -16.85
C THR A 12 -37.25 -47.88 -18.03
N SER A 13 -37.95 -48.97 -17.89
CA SER A 13 -38.13 -49.92 -19.00
C SER A 13 -38.99 -49.29 -20.09
N LYS A 14 -38.56 -49.40 -21.36
CA LYS A 14 -39.29 -48.92 -22.52
C LYS A 14 -40.59 -49.68 -22.74
N THR A 15 -40.65 -50.94 -22.30
CA THR A 15 -41.82 -51.81 -22.42
C THR A 15 -42.70 -51.81 -21.19
N GLY A 16 -42.36 -51.05 -20.16
CA GLY A 16 -43.03 -50.99 -18.87
C GLY A 16 -42.69 -52.14 -17.89
N LYS A 17 -41.84 -53.08 -18.33
CA LYS A 17 -41.36 -54.19 -17.48
C LYS A 17 -39.89 -54.48 -17.71
N TRP A 18 -39.17 -54.81 -16.68
CA TRP A 18 -37.82 -55.36 -16.74
C TRP A 18 -37.82 -56.86 -17.05
N VAL A 19 -36.64 -57.43 -17.32
CA VAL A 19 -36.48 -58.85 -17.61
C VAL A 19 -36.95 -59.75 -16.43
N ASP A 20 -36.84 -59.26 -15.21
CA ASP A 20 -37.31 -59.90 -13.99
C ASP A 20 -38.83 -59.74 -13.74
N GLY A 21 -39.52 -59.01 -14.64
CA GLY A 21 -40.96 -58.77 -14.55
C GLY A 21 -41.33 -57.53 -13.70
N SER A 22 -40.39 -56.89 -13.08
CA SER A 22 -40.64 -55.68 -12.27
C SER A 22 -41.00 -54.48 -13.16
N THR A 23 -41.71 -53.47 -12.60
CA THR A 23 -42.15 -52.27 -13.28
C THR A 23 -41.47 -51.01 -12.71
N ASP A 24 -40.72 -51.18 -11.61
CA ASP A 24 -40.12 -50.05 -10.91
C ASP A 24 -38.94 -49.50 -11.65
N ALA A 25 -38.79 -48.18 -11.59
CA ALA A 25 -37.60 -47.50 -12.14
C ALA A 25 -36.37 -47.81 -11.26
N VAL A 26 -35.26 -48.10 -11.90
CA VAL A 26 -33.99 -48.26 -11.21
C VAL A 26 -33.31 -46.91 -11.12
N THR A 27 -32.87 -46.53 -9.95
CA THR A 27 -32.10 -45.29 -9.73
C THR A 27 -30.66 -45.64 -9.30
N ALA A 28 -29.69 -44.94 -9.85
CA ALA A 28 -28.28 -45.00 -9.43
C ALA A 28 -27.80 -43.58 -9.12
N ALA A 29 -27.21 -43.40 -7.97
CA ALA A 29 -26.55 -42.17 -7.59
C ALA A 29 -25.06 -42.27 -7.96
N TRP A 30 -24.48 -41.17 -8.41
CA TRP A 30 -23.07 -41.02 -8.68
C TRP A 30 -22.65 -39.56 -8.48
N SER A 31 -21.37 -39.29 -8.28
CA SER A 31 -20.85 -37.92 -8.09
C SER A 31 -19.62 -37.66 -8.95
N ILE A 32 -19.47 -36.42 -9.34
CA ILE A 32 -18.23 -35.85 -9.92
C ILE A 32 -17.62 -34.95 -8.87
N GLY A 33 -16.41 -35.27 -8.41
CA GLY A 33 -15.67 -34.43 -7.49
C GLY A 33 -15.09 -33.18 -8.19
N LYS A 34 -14.75 -32.16 -7.41
CA LYS A 34 -14.01 -31.00 -7.90
C LYS A 34 -12.60 -31.40 -8.36
N ALA A 35 -12.12 -30.78 -9.40
CA ALA A 35 -10.75 -30.96 -9.90
C ALA A 35 -9.76 -30.05 -9.14
N THR A 36 -8.50 -30.41 -9.15
CA THR A 36 -7.39 -29.56 -8.68
C THR A 36 -6.95 -28.61 -9.78
N GLN A 37 -6.40 -27.45 -9.39
CA GLN A 37 -5.80 -26.44 -10.28
C GLN A 37 -4.33 -26.30 -9.96
N GLU A 38 -3.51 -25.94 -10.95
CA GLU A 38 -2.13 -25.52 -10.76
C GLU A 38 -2.10 -24.05 -10.25
N ALA A 39 -1.01 -23.66 -9.55
CA ALA A 39 -0.83 -22.28 -9.12
C ALA A 39 -0.77 -21.32 -10.32
N PRO A 40 -1.24 -20.08 -10.20
CA PRO A 40 -1.09 -19.06 -11.25
C PRO A 40 0.37 -18.84 -11.62
N ASN A 41 0.62 -18.54 -12.89
CA ASN A 41 1.95 -18.19 -13.41
C ASN A 41 1.90 -16.86 -14.17
N GLY A 42 3.05 -16.28 -14.48
CA GLY A 42 3.13 -15.01 -15.22
C GLY A 42 2.78 -13.77 -14.40
N LEU A 43 2.66 -13.91 -13.08
CA LEU A 43 2.41 -12.78 -12.17
C LEU A 43 3.68 -11.92 -12.03
N THR A 44 3.50 -10.60 -11.97
CA THR A 44 4.62 -9.65 -11.79
C THR A 44 4.24 -8.58 -10.78
N GLY A 45 5.08 -8.44 -9.74
CA GLY A 45 4.99 -7.33 -8.79
C GLY A 45 5.73 -6.10 -9.31
N VAL A 46 5.07 -4.95 -9.29
CA VAL A 46 5.62 -3.65 -9.67
C VAL A 46 5.75 -2.81 -8.39
N ALA A 47 6.94 -2.33 -8.10
CA ALA A 47 7.21 -1.52 -6.91
C ALA A 47 6.44 -0.19 -6.94
N PRO A 48 6.11 0.38 -5.78
CA PRO A 48 5.66 1.77 -5.67
C PRO A 48 6.67 2.76 -6.26
N SER A 49 6.22 3.95 -6.62
CA SER A 49 7.09 4.99 -7.18
C SER A 49 8.19 5.43 -6.21
N THR A 50 7.88 5.46 -4.91
CA THR A 50 8.81 5.82 -3.84
C THR A 50 8.76 4.83 -2.67
N GLU A 51 9.84 4.77 -1.91
CA GLU A 51 9.90 4.00 -0.67
C GLU A 51 8.82 4.46 0.32
N GLY A 52 8.06 3.50 0.85
CA GLY A 52 6.91 3.78 1.70
C GLY A 52 5.64 4.17 0.95
N GLY A 53 5.69 4.27 -0.38
CA GLY A 53 4.49 4.46 -1.21
C GLY A 53 3.58 3.23 -1.23
N SER A 54 2.33 3.45 -1.67
CA SER A 54 1.32 2.40 -1.82
C SER A 54 0.71 2.36 -3.22
N ASP A 55 1.42 2.89 -4.21
CA ASP A 55 1.04 2.88 -5.62
C ASP A 55 1.66 1.72 -6.42
N GLY A 56 2.18 0.71 -5.73
CA GLY A 56 2.62 -0.54 -6.31
C GLY A 56 1.46 -1.38 -6.83
N LYS A 57 1.75 -2.39 -7.64
CA LYS A 57 0.73 -3.25 -8.21
C LYS A 57 1.24 -4.66 -8.52
N ILE A 58 0.31 -5.58 -8.71
CA ILE A 58 0.55 -6.92 -9.26
C ILE A 58 -0.20 -7.02 -10.58
N THR A 59 0.49 -7.45 -11.64
CA THR A 59 -0.06 -7.67 -12.97
C THR A 59 -0.11 -9.15 -13.31
N GLY A 60 -0.90 -9.53 -14.32
CA GLY A 60 -1.06 -10.92 -14.75
C GLY A 60 -2.14 -11.68 -13.99
N VAL A 61 -2.94 -11.00 -13.19
CA VAL A 61 -4.14 -11.56 -12.53
C VAL A 61 -5.37 -11.46 -13.42
N ASP A 62 -6.42 -12.17 -13.06
CA ASP A 62 -7.75 -12.05 -13.66
C ASP A 62 -8.85 -12.24 -12.59
N ALA A 63 -10.11 -12.09 -13.02
CA ALA A 63 -11.27 -12.16 -12.12
C ALA A 63 -11.55 -13.57 -11.53
N THR A 64 -10.83 -14.60 -11.96
CA THR A 64 -10.93 -15.95 -11.37
C THR A 64 -9.95 -16.15 -10.21
N MET A 65 -9.10 -15.16 -9.97
CA MET A 65 -8.07 -15.19 -8.94
C MET A 65 -8.49 -14.41 -7.70
N GLU A 66 -7.83 -14.73 -6.60
CA GLU A 66 -7.90 -14.02 -5.32
C GLU A 66 -6.50 -13.88 -4.73
N TYR A 67 -6.30 -12.86 -3.91
CA TYR A 67 -5.00 -12.55 -3.33
C TYR A 67 -5.09 -12.22 -1.85
N ARG A 68 -3.98 -12.33 -1.14
CA ARG A 68 -3.79 -11.84 0.23
C ARG A 68 -2.37 -11.33 0.45
N VAL A 69 -2.21 -10.49 1.44
CA VAL A 69 -0.89 -10.14 1.98
C VAL A 69 -0.34 -11.33 2.78
N GLU A 70 0.96 -11.52 2.81
CA GLU A 70 1.62 -12.61 3.56
C GLU A 70 1.17 -12.68 5.03
N SER A 71 0.99 -11.53 5.69
CA SER A 71 0.55 -11.43 7.09
C SER A 71 -0.93 -11.75 7.33
N GLU A 72 -1.73 -11.89 6.27
CA GLU A 72 -3.17 -12.13 6.36
C GLU A 72 -3.52 -13.57 5.98
N THR A 73 -4.68 -14.02 6.42
CA THR A 73 -5.22 -15.34 6.10
C THR A 73 -6.44 -15.28 5.19
N ILE A 74 -7.02 -14.10 5.03
CA ILE A 74 -8.24 -13.88 4.24
C ILE A 74 -7.85 -13.42 2.85
N TYR A 75 -8.44 -14.04 1.83
CA TYR A 75 -8.26 -13.68 0.43
C TYR A 75 -9.29 -12.63 -0.01
N THR A 76 -8.84 -11.74 -0.87
CA THR A 76 -9.66 -10.74 -1.57
C THR A 76 -9.73 -11.10 -3.05
N ALA A 77 -10.92 -11.12 -3.63
CA ALA A 77 -11.09 -11.39 -5.06
C ALA A 77 -10.43 -10.31 -5.94
N CYS A 78 -9.78 -10.73 -7.02
CA CYS A 78 -9.24 -9.80 -8.01
C CYS A 78 -10.39 -9.21 -8.85
N ALA A 79 -10.43 -7.88 -8.97
CA ALA A 79 -11.49 -7.17 -9.70
C ALA A 79 -11.20 -7.00 -11.20
N GLY A 80 -9.97 -7.28 -11.65
CA GLY A 80 -9.55 -7.04 -13.03
C GLY A 80 -8.23 -7.74 -13.35
N ILE A 81 -7.48 -7.17 -14.28
CA ILE A 81 -6.20 -7.71 -14.76
C ILE A 81 -4.97 -7.23 -13.97
N GLU A 82 -5.18 -6.34 -13.02
CA GLU A 82 -4.17 -5.80 -12.11
C GLU A 82 -4.76 -5.65 -10.71
N ILE A 83 -3.93 -5.78 -9.69
CA ILE A 83 -4.21 -5.40 -8.30
C ILE A 83 -3.39 -4.14 -8.04
N GLU A 84 -4.06 -3.04 -7.74
CA GLU A 84 -3.46 -1.72 -7.58
C GLU A 84 -3.39 -1.29 -6.11
N ASN A 85 -2.70 -0.16 -5.87
CA ASN A 85 -2.59 0.49 -4.56
C ASN A 85 -1.94 -0.42 -3.49
N LEU A 86 -0.91 -1.16 -3.89
CA LEU A 86 -0.20 -2.07 -3.01
C LEU A 86 1.07 -1.43 -2.43
N PRO A 87 1.28 -1.50 -1.12
CA PRO A 87 2.59 -1.24 -0.52
C PRO A 87 3.58 -2.33 -0.89
N ALA A 88 4.87 -2.07 -0.68
CA ALA A 88 5.91 -3.09 -0.79
C ALA A 88 5.64 -4.25 0.19
N GLY A 89 5.82 -5.48 -0.28
CA GLY A 89 5.56 -6.67 0.53
C GLY A 89 5.47 -7.94 -0.30
N ASN A 90 5.28 -9.05 0.40
CA ASN A 90 4.98 -10.34 -0.22
C ASN A 90 3.47 -10.58 -0.24
N TYR A 91 3.01 -11.07 -1.35
CA TYR A 91 1.62 -11.38 -1.62
C TYR A 91 1.50 -12.81 -2.11
N PHE A 92 0.37 -13.43 -1.81
CA PHE A 92 0.01 -14.74 -2.33
C PHE A 92 -1.22 -14.57 -3.22
N VAL A 93 -1.15 -15.14 -4.41
CA VAL A 93 -2.22 -15.14 -5.40
C VAL A 93 -2.54 -16.56 -5.78
N ARG A 94 -3.82 -16.89 -5.90
CA ARG A 94 -4.27 -18.21 -6.33
C ARG A 94 -5.54 -18.10 -7.18
N TYR A 95 -5.84 -19.13 -7.94
CA TYR A 95 -7.19 -19.30 -8.48
C TYR A 95 -8.17 -19.57 -7.36
N ALA A 96 -9.26 -18.83 -7.32
CA ALA A 96 -10.32 -19.03 -6.34
C ALA A 96 -11.02 -20.40 -6.54
N GLU A 97 -11.57 -20.93 -5.49
CA GLU A 97 -12.44 -22.09 -5.58
C GLU A 97 -13.70 -21.75 -6.38
N ASP A 98 -14.07 -22.61 -7.30
CA ASP A 98 -15.31 -22.49 -8.08
C ASP A 98 -16.19 -23.76 -7.94
N HIS A 99 -17.24 -23.84 -8.76
CA HIS A 99 -18.14 -24.99 -8.74
C HIS A 99 -17.42 -26.30 -9.09
N ASN A 100 -16.48 -26.28 -10.01
CA ASN A 100 -15.82 -27.46 -10.57
C ASN A 100 -14.39 -27.69 -10.07
N HIS A 101 -13.80 -26.71 -9.38
CA HIS A 101 -12.41 -26.75 -8.96
C HIS A 101 -12.25 -26.36 -7.49
N PHE A 102 -11.29 -27.00 -6.81
CA PHE A 102 -10.75 -26.50 -5.56
C PHE A 102 -9.89 -25.26 -5.84
N ALA A 103 -9.71 -24.41 -4.81
CA ALA A 103 -8.71 -23.34 -4.91
C ALA A 103 -7.34 -23.92 -5.25
N SER A 104 -6.56 -23.22 -6.07
CA SER A 104 -5.19 -23.64 -6.42
C SER A 104 -4.24 -23.47 -5.24
N PRO A 105 -3.03 -24.05 -5.29
CA PRO A 105 -1.92 -23.60 -4.48
C PRO A 105 -1.61 -22.12 -4.73
N ASP A 106 -0.97 -21.48 -3.73
CA ASP A 106 -0.54 -20.09 -3.81
C ASP A 106 0.66 -19.92 -4.75
N ALA A 107 0.65 -18.85 -5.53
CA ALA A 107 1.84 -18.29 -6.17
C ALA A 107 2.29 -17.07 -5.36
N GLU A 108 3.56 -17.04 -4.97
CA GLU A 108 4.17 -15.92 -4.25
C GLU A 108 4.58 -14.83 -5.23
N VAL A 109 4.23 -13.57 -4.92
CA VAL A 109 4.60 -12.38 -5.69
C VAL A 109 5.13 -11.31 -4.76
N THR A 110 6.33 -10.83 -5.02
CA THR A 110 6.93 -9.73 -4.27
C THR A 110 6.69 -8.40 -4.99
N VAL A 111 6.03 -7.46 -4.31
CA VAL A 111 6.02 -6.04 -4.67
C VAL A 111 7.23 -5.39 -4.00
N GLY A 112 8.23 -5.04 -4.81
CA GLY A 112 9.49 -4.47 -4.32
C GLY A 112 9.31 -3.13 -3.63
N LYS A 113 10.37 -2.63 -2.98
CA LYS A 113 10.39 -1.28 -2.42
C LYS A 113 10.50 -0.26 -3.56
N GLY A 114 9.82 0.87 -3.42
CA GLY A 114 9.96 2.00 -4.33
C GLY A 114 11.35 2.66 -4.27
N ALA A 115 11.56 3.66 -5.12
CA ALA A 115 12.81 4.43 -5.13
C ALA A 115 13.02 5.12 -3.77
N PRO A 116 14.26 5.18 -3.24
CA PRO A 116 14.55 5.90 -2.01
C PRO A 116 14.09 7.36 -2.10
N LEU A 117 13.54 7.89 -1.00
CA LEU A 117 13.22 9.31 -0.91
C LEU A 117 14.50 10.14 -1.02
N ALA A 118 14.45 11.24 -1.79
CA ALA A 118 15.58 12.17 -1.95
C ALA A 118 15.99 12.79 -0.61
N ASP A 119 17.28 13.05 -0.45
CA ASP A 119 17.79 13.86 0.64
C ASP A 119 17.54 15.33 0.32
N CYS A 120 17.02 16.07 1.30
CA CYS A 120 16.81 17.51 1.24
C CYS A 120 17.69 18.20 2.28
N THR A 121 18.30 19.31 1.94
CA THR A 121 19.14 20.09 2.84
C THR A 121 18.37 21.30 3.34
N ILE A 122 18.29 21.44 4.66
CA ILE A 122 17.78 22.64 5.32
C ILE A 122 19.00 23.51 5.67
N THR A 123 18.98 24.75 5.23
CA THR A 123 20.00 25.76 5.57
C THR A 123 19.36 26.89 6.39
N PHE A 124 20.15 27.53 7.25
CA PHE A 124 19.69 28.63 8.09
C PHE A 124 20.37 29.93 7.71
N ASP A 125 19.58 30.97 7.47
CA ASP A 125 20.04 32.35 7.22
C ASP A 125 19.74 33.21 8.46
N GLY A 126 20.79 33.76 9.06
CA GLY A 126 20.66 34.67 10.20
C GLY A 126 20.04 36.02 9.88
N ASN A 127 19.91 36.38 8.58
CA ASN A 127 19.22 37.60 8.12
C ASN A 127 19.65 38.88 8.89
N GLY A 128 20.95 39.10 8.96
CA GLY A 128 21.55 40.22 9.72
C GLY A 128 21.94 39.91 11.15
N GLY A 129 21.52 38.83 11.71
CA GLY A 129 22.05 38.27 12.97
C GLY A 129 23.45 37.71 12.80
N SER A 130 24.15 37.50 13.90
CA SER A 130 25.51 36.95 13.92
C SER A 130 25.53 35.52 14.47
N GLY A 131 26.62 34.77 14.23
CA GLY A 131 26.72 33.35 14.56
C GLY A 131 26.40 32.45 13.37
N SER A 132 26.19 31.17 13.62
CA SER A 132 25.87 30.20 12.56
C SER A 132 25.04 29.04 13.10
N MET A 133 24.17 28.52 12.28
CA MET A 133 23.50 27.23 12.48
C MET A 133 23.90 26.30 11.33
N GLY A 134 24.32 25.08 11.65
CA GLY A 134 24.73 24.10 10.64
C GLY A 134 23.53 23.59 9.83
N PRO A 135 23.76 23.17 8.57
CA PRO A 135 22.72 22.58 7.76
C PRO A 135 22.22 21.26 8.35
N VAL A 136 20.98 20.92 8.06
CA VAL A 136 20.34 19.65 8.47
C VAL A 136 19.89 18.91 7.22
N THR A 137 20.20 17.61 7.15
CA THR A 137 19.70 16.75 6.05
C THR A 137 18.52 15.93 6.55
N VAL A 138 17.43 15.95 5.78
CA VAL A 138 16.21 15.17 6.02
C VAL A 138 15.75 14.52 4.72
N LYS A 139 14.86 13.53 4.80
CA LYS A 139 14.23 12.97 3.60
C LYS A 139 13.07 13.85 3.11
N ALA A 140 12.88 13.91 1.80
CA ALA A 140 11.70 14.56 1.21
C ALA A 140 10.41 13.98 1.83
N GLY A 141 9.46 14.85 2.19
CA GLY A 141 8.24 14.51 2.88
C GLY A 141 8.36 14.44 4.41
N ALA A 142 9.56 14.59 4.98
CA ALA A 142 9.74 14.61 6.43
C ALA A 142 9.16 15.88 7.06
N ASN A 143 8.59 15.73 8.25
CA ASN A 143 8.18 16.85 9.08
C ASN A 143 9.35 17.30 9.94
N TYR A 144 9.82 18.52 9.72
CA TYR A 144 10.91 19.15 10.48
C TYR A 144 10.34 20.10 11.52
N ILE A 145 10.72 19.91 12.78
CA ILE A 145 10.33 20.79 13.87
C ILE A 145 11.34 21.95 13.94
N LEU A 146 10.83 23.17 13.84
CA LEU A 146 11.65 24.38 13.81
C LEU A 146 12.34 24.59 15.16
N PRO A 147 13.67 24.72 15.18
CA PRO A 147 14.46 24.82 16.40
C PRO A 147 14.40 26.22 17.04
N GLU A 148 14.91 26.33 18.25
CA GLU A 148 15.28 27.62 18.83
C GLU A 148 16.28 28.33 17.90
N CYS A 149 16.23 29.69 17.87
CA CYS A 149 17.15 30.50 17.09
C CYS A 149 18.55 30.44 17.73
N GLY A 150 19.52 29.89 16.98
CA GLY A 150 20.91 29.85 17.39
C GLY A 150 21.75 31.05 16.96
N PHE A 151 21.15 32.03 16.25
CA PHE A 151 21.80 33.28 15.91
C PHE A 151 21.70 34.31 17.02
N THR A 152 22.68 35.20 17.10
CA THR A 152 22.61 36.38 17.96
C THR A 152 21.92 37.50 17.17
N ALA A 153 20.88 38.10 17.76
CA ALA A 153 20.12 39.18 17.14
C ALA A 153 20.99 40.41 16.80
N PRO A 154 20.64 41.19 15.78
CA PRO A 154 21.18 42.52 15.56
C PRO A 154 20.94 43.45 16.77
N ALA A 155 21.68 44.56 16.85
CA ALA A 155 21.49 45.53 17.94
C ALA A 155 20.05 46.02 18.00
N ASP A 156 19.53 46.14 19.25
CA ASP A 156 18.17 46.59 19.55
C ASP A 156 17.04 45.72 18.96
N GLN A 157 17.35 44.46 18.57
CA GLN A 157 16.39 43.51 18.05
C GLN A 157 16.37 42.20 18.86
N GLU A 158 15.28 41.47 18.76
CA GLU A 158 15.11 40.13 19.30
C GLU A 158 14.53 39.19 18.26
N PHE A 159 14.68 37.89 18.46
CA PHE A 159 14.15 36.90 17.53
C PHE A 159 12.61 36.89 17.58
N LYS A 160 11.99 37.06 16.44
CA LYS A 160 10.53 37.05 16.26
C LYS A 160 10.02 35.66 15.86
N ALA A 161 10.53 35.14 14.75
CA ALA A 161 10.02 33.95 14.09
C ALA A 161 11.01 33.44 13.05
N TRP A 162 10.74 32.28 12.49
CA TRP A 162 11.35 31.77 11.27
C TRP A 162 10.52 32.13 10.04
N GLU A 163 11.14 32.41 8.92
CA GLU A 163 10.49 32.57 7.61
C GLU A 163 10.90 31.44 6.68
N ILE A 164 9.93 30.82 6.04
CA ILE A 164 10.14 29.84 4.97
C ILE A 164 9.28 30.24 3.78
N SER A 165 9.88 30.55 2.65
CA SER A 165 9.18 30.95 1.41
C SER A 165 8.10 32.04 1.63
N GLY A 166 8.40 33.04 2.47
CA GLY A 166 7.52 34.17 2.76
C GLY A 166 6.44 33.91 3.82
N THR A 167 6.43 32.75 4.44
CA THR A 167 5.52 32.41 5.54
C THR A 167 6.26 32.37 6.87
N GLU A 168 5.66 33.00 7.91
CA GLU A 168 6.20 33.01 9.26
C GLU A 168 5.80 31.75 10.03
N TYR A 169 6.77 31.19 10.78
CA TYR A 169 6.63 30.04 11.65
C TYR A 169 7.25 30.32 13.02
N LYS A 170 6.66 29.74 14.07
CA LYS A 170 7.22 29.82 15.42
C LYS A 170 8.19 28.69 15.70
N VAL A 171 9.05 28.88 16.70
CA VAL A 171 9.81 27.77 17.27
C VAL A 171 8.86 26.66 17.72
N GLY A 172 9.19 25.42 17.37
CA GLY A 172 8.37 24.25 17.65
C GLY A 172 7.29 23.94 16.60
N ASP A 173 7.04 24.83 15.65
CA ASP A 173 6.13 24.54 14.54
C ASP A 173 6.73 23.44 13.64
N SER A 174 5.85 22.67 13.00
CA SER A 174 6.22 21.60 12.06
C SER A 174 6.14 22.11 10.61
N TYR A 175 7.19 21.87 9.84
CA TYR A 175 7.26 22.16 8.41
C TYR A 175 7.53 20.88 7.61
N THR A 176 6.72 20.60 6.58
CA THR A 176 6.95 19.45 5.69
C THR A 176 7.96 19.81 4.60
N VAL A 177 9.12 19.17 4.63
CA VAL A 177 10.24 19.44 3.71
C VAL A 177 10.04 18.68 2.41
N LEU A 178 9.81 19.39 1.31
CA LEU A 178 9.60 18.79 -0.02
C LEU A 178 10.82 18.92 -0.94
N GLY A 179 11.84 19.69 -0.54
CA GLY A 179 13.08 19.95 -1.28
C GLY A 179 14.04 20.75 -0.43
N ASP A 180 15.19 21.12 -0.99
CA ASP A 180 16.13 21.99 -0.31
C ASP A 180 15.44 23.27 0.15
N THR A 181 15.63 23.63 1.43
CA THR A 181 14.86 24.68 2.09
C THR A 181 15.80 25.61 2.84
N GLU A 182 15.65 26.93 2.59
CA GLU A 182 16.27 27.96 3.41
C GLU A 182 15.27 28.43 4.47
N ILE A 183 15.73 28.45 5.72
CA ILE A 183 14.99 28.96 6.88
C ILE A 183 15.69 30.23 7.35
N LYS A 184 14.96 31.36 7.26
CA LYS A 184 15.48 32.69 7.55
C LYS A 184 14.99 33.20 8.91
N ALA A 185 15.89 33.74 9.71
CA ALA A 185 15.51 34.39 10.95
C ALA A 185 14.79 35.73 10.68
N LEU A 186 13.70 35.95 11.36
CA LEU A 186 13.01 37.23 11.42
C LEU A 186 13.26 37.89 12.77
N TRP A 187 13.52 39.18 12.73
CA TRP A 187 13.83 40.00 13.89
C TRP A 187 12.74 41.03 14.13
N GLU A 188 12.52 41.41 15.40
CA GLU A 188 11.67 42.52 15.77
C GLU A 188 12.39 43.42 16.78
N ASN A 189 11.95 44.66 16.90
CA ASN A 189 12.60 45.58 17.85
C ASN A 189 12.39 45.12 19.30
N SER A 190 13.49 45.03 20.06
CA SER A 190 13.40 44.71 21.47
C SER A 190 12.62 45.77 22.22
N VAL A 191 11.61 45.35 22.99
CA VAL A 191 10.85 46.26 23.86
C VAL A 191 11.73 46.57 25.07
N ILE A 192 12.41 47.74 25.05
CA ILE A 192 13.11 48.24 26.24
C ILE A 192 12.03 48.69 27.23
N THR A 193 11.70 47.87 28.21
CA THR A 193 10.88 48.32 29.34
C THR A 193 11.77 49.19 30.23
N PRO A 194 11.50 50.49 30.41
CA PRO A 194 12.27 51.32 31.34
C PRO A 194 12.17 50.74 32.75
N THR A 195 13.29 50.39 33.32
CA THR A 195 13.36 50.05 34.77
C THR A 195 13.16 51.34 35.55
N THR A 196 12.02 51.49 36.21
CA THR A 196 11.70 52.57 37.17
C THR A 196 12.47 52.32 38.47
#